data_aa65c4b2d7266bf817f77166ca1e4819
#
_entry.id   aa65c4b2d7266bf817f77166ca1e4819
#
_cell.length_a   1.000
_cell.length_b   1.000
_cell.length_c   1.000
_cell.angle_alpha   90.00
_cell.angle_beta   90.00
_cell.angle_gamma   90.00
#
_symmetry.space_group_name_H-M   'P 1'
#
loop_
_entity.id
_entity.type
_entity.pdbx_description
1 polymer ?
#
loop_
_entity_poly.entity_id
_entity_poly.type
_entity_poly.pdbx_seq_one_letter_code
_entity_poly.pdbx_strand_id
1 'polypeptide(L)'
;LKCSIEKYAATIRLHKDIKPPLFTLELRGSESIYMGRMCGAAPNADYSHLHDFVRECKSNGINFAVQMGQIVFKESALNGEWNAPGCMYAKTDRGSDKIEEGVYANIYELSHDYFDDNNLYYEKFMCRLKEENLELCGNIYIEYPLDELSENNPEKHLVKIFAPVRQR
;
A
#
# COMPACT_ATOMS: atom_id res chain seq x y z
N LEU A 1 1.24 1.91 -22.48
CA LEU A 1 2.13 0.80 -22.05
C LEU A 1 3.55 1.30 -21.73
N LYS A 2 4.21 2.06 -22.63
CA LYS A 2 5.58 2.57 -22.43
C LYS A 2 5.70 3.43 -21.17
N CYS A 3 4.80 4.37 -20.97
CA CYS A 3 4.76 5.24 -19.78
C CYS A 3 4.58 4.44 -18.47
N SER A 4 3.79 3.36 -18.50
CA SER A 4 3.59 2.49 -17.34
C SER A 4 4.85 1.71 -16.96
N ILE A 5 5.57 1.19 -17.96
CA ILE A 5 6.84 0.48 -17.73
C ILE A 5 7.90 1.44 -17.18
N GLU A 6 7.97 2.66 -17.71
CA GLU A 6 8.92 3.67 -17.23
C GLU A 6 8.63 4.06 -15.76
N LYS A 7 7.37 4.25 -15.39
CA LYS A 7 6.96 4.52 -14.00
C LYS A 7 7.33 3.35 -13.09
N TYR A 8 7.07 2.11 -13.50
CA TYR A 8 7.41 0.92 -12.72
C TYR A 8 8.94 0.79 -12.52
N ALA A 9 9.71 0.96 -13.59
CA ALA A 9 11.16 0.96 -13.50
C ALA A 9 11.71 2.08 -12.59
N ALA A 10 11.07 3.24 -12.58
CA ALA A 10 11.42 4.33 -11.67
C ALA A 10 11.13 3.96 -10.21
N THR A 11 10.00 3.32 -9.93
CA THR A 11 9.67 2.81 -8.59
C THR A 11 10.70 1.81 -8.09
N ILE A 12 11.06 0.82 -8.90
CA ILE A 12 12.10 -0.16 -8.54
C ILE A 12 13.43 0.55 -8.20
N ARG A 13 13.86 1.49 -9.03
CA ARG A 13 15.12 2.23 -8.80
C ARG A 13 15.08 3.04 -7.49
N LEU A 14 13.95 3.65 -7.18
CA LEU A 14 13.76 4.47 -5.98
C LEU A 14 13.84 3.62 -4.70
N HIS A 15 13.35 2.38 -4.75
CA HIS A 15 13.24 1.52 -3.56
C HIS A 15 14.38 0.51 -3.41
N LYS A 16 15.17 0.29 -4.46
CA LYS A 16 16.27 -0.70 -4.50
C LYS A 16 17.31 -0.56 -3.37
N ASP A 17 17.55 0.67 -2.92
CA ASP A 17 18.58 0.98 -1.93
C ASP A 17 18.01 1.18 -0.52
N ILE A 18 16.70 0.99 -0.34
CA ILE A 18 16.07 1.07 0.98
C ILE A 18 16.52 -0.12 1.83
N LYS A 19 16.95 0.19 3.05
CA LYS A 19 17.37 -0.80 4.06
C LYS A 19 16.33 -0.83 5.18
N PRO A 20 15.43 -1.81 5.20
CA PRO A 20 14.44 -1.94 6.27
C PRO A 20 15.10 -2.41 7.59
N PRO A 21 14.47 -2.17 8.74
CA PRO A 21 13.27 -1.36 8.89
C PRO A 21 13.59 0.15 8.73
N LEU A 22 12.75 0.86 7.99
CA LEU A 22 12.93 2.30 7.79
C LEU A 22 11.61 3.03 8.02
N PHE A 23 11.62 4.02 8.92
CA PHE A 23 10.51 4.94 9.13
C PHE A 23 10.86 6.32 8.59
N THR A 24 9.94 6.94 7.84
CA THR A 24 10.12 8.28 7.27
C THR A 24 8.84 9.10 7.34
N LEU A 25 9.01 10.42 7.36
CA LEU A 25 7.93 11.37 7.09
C LEU A 25 8.18 12.01 5.72
N GLU A 26 7.14 12.12 4.91
CA GLU A 26 7.21 12.76 3.60
C GLU A 26 6.00 13.66 3.36
N LEU A 27 6.21 14.76 2.65
CA LEU A 27 5.13 15.56 2.09
C LEU A 27 4.76 14.94 0.74
N ARG A 28 3.53 14.46 0.60
CA ARG A 28 3.01 13.88 -0.64
C ARG A 28 2.04 14.85 -1.31
N GLY A 29 2.13 14.92 -2.62
CA GLY A 29 1.08 15.52 -3.44
C GLY A 29 -0.11 14.58 -3.61
N SER A 30 -1.24 15.12 -4.05
CA SER A 30 -2.43 14.32 -4.37
C SER A 30 -2.14 13.33 -5.51
N GLU A 31 -2.63 12.10 -5.36
CA GLU A 31 -2.44 11.02 -6.32
C GLU A 31 -3.76 10.34 -6.66
N SER A 32 -4.12 10.29 -7.95
CA SER A 32 -5.36 9.64 -8.39
C SER A 32 -5.23 8.13 -8.30
N ILE A 33 -6.28 7.49 -7.79
CA ILE A 33 -6.39 6.05 -7.67
C ILE A 33 -7.74 5.55 -8.17
N TYR A 34 -7.77 4.32 -8.62
CA TYR A 34 -8.99 3.55 -8.79
C TYR A 34 -9.14 2.62 -7.60
N MET A 35 -10.19 2.77 -6.84
CA MET A 35 -10.53 1.87 -5.74
C MET A 35 -11.44 0.75 -6.25
N GLY A 36 -11.05 -0.48 -6.00
CA GLY A 36 -11.87 -1.65 -6.28
C GLY A 36 -13.03 -1.77 -5.29
N ARG A 37 -13.88 -2.75 -5.53
CA ARG A 37 -14.95 -3.10 -4.60
C ARG A 37 -14.37 -3.51 -3.26
N MET A 38 -15.15 -3.30 -2.20
CA MET A 38 -14.79 -3.82 -0.89
C MET A 38 -14.56 -5.33 -0.97
N CYS A 39 -13.37 -5.75 -0.61
CA CYS A 39 -13.07 -7.15 -0.40
C CYS A 39 -13.47 -7.51 1.03
N GLY A 40 -14.18 -8.63 1.22
CA GLY A 40 -14.42 -9.14 2.56
C GLY A 40 -13.11 -9.31 3.32
N ALA A 41 -13.16 -9.27 4.65
CA ALA A 41 -12.01 -9.61 5.47
C ALA A 41 -11.48 -10.97 5.04
N ALA A 42 -10.31 -10.99 4.48
CA ALA A 42 -9.64 -12.23 4.16
C ALA A 42 -8.52 -12.44 5.17
N PRO A 43 -8.75 -13.21 6.22
CA PRO A 43 -7.62 -13.78 6.97
C PRO A 43 -6.76 -14.68 6.06
N ASN A 44 -7.33 -15.06 4.91
CA ASN A 44 -6.67 -15.75 3.82
C ASN A 44 -7.01 -14.96 2.56
N ALA A 45 -6.34 -13.83 2.36
CA ALA A 45 -6.36 -13.18 1.06
C ALA A 45 -5.78 -14.18 0.06
N ASP A 46 -6.64 -15.01 -0.47
CA ASP A 46 -6.24 -15.86 -1.56
C ASP A 46 -6.09 -14.98 -2.81
N TYR A 47 -5.34 -15.46 -3.76
CA TYR A 47 -5.13 -14.79 -5.04
C TYR A 47 -6.44 -14.48 -5.80
N SER A 48 -7.59 -14.99 -5.32
CA SER A 48 -8.89 -14.74 -5.94
C SER A 48 -9.29 -13.27 -5.90
N HIS A 49 -9.06 -12.59 -4.78
CA HIS A 49 -9.36 -11.16 -4.64
C HIS A 49 -8.48 -10.31 -5.56
N LEU A 50 -7.21 -10.66 -5.69
CA LEU A 50 -6.31 -10.00 -6.64
C LEU A 50 -6.77 -10.23 -8.08
N HIS A 51 -7.13 -11.46 -8.44
CA HIS A 51 -7.64 -11.78 -9.78
C HIS A 51 -8.95 -11.05 -10.09
N ASP A 52 -9.85 -10.94 -9.13
CA ASP A 52 -11.10 -10.22 -9.29
C ASP A 52 -10.87 -8.73 -9.47
N PHE A 53 -9.98 -8.13 -8.68
CA PHE A 53 -9.59 -6.74 -8.83
C PHE A 53 -8.92 -6.47 -10.19
N VAL A 54 -8.02 -7.35 -10.63
CA VAL A 54 -7.39 -7.25 -11.96
C VAL A 54 -8.43 -7.33 -13.07
N ARG A 55 -9.44 -8.20 -12.94
CA ARG A 55 -10.54 -8.30 -13.90
C ARG A 55 -11.39 -7.04 -13.90
N GLU A 56 -11.69 -6.50 -12.72
CA GLU A 56 -12.42 -5.25 -12.54
C GLU A 56 -11.67 -4.08 -13.17
N CYS A 57 -10.37 -3.94 -12.93
CA CYS A 57 -9.53 -2.93 -13.57
C CYS A 57 -9.59 -3.04 -15.11
N LYS A 58 -9.45 -4.24 -15.65
CA LYS A 58 -9.53 -4.47 -17.11
C LYS A 58 -10.88 -4.04 -17.69
N SER A 59 -11.98 -4.40 -17.03
CA SER A 59 -13.32 -4.07 -17.50
C SER A 59 -13.59 -2.57 -17.46
N ASN A 60 -12.93 -1.83 -16.57
CA ASN A 60 -13.03 -0.38 -16.47
C ASN A 60 -11.95 0.37 -17.27
N GLY A 61 -11.14 -0.33 -18.06
CA GLY A 61 -10.08 0.27 -18.88
C GLY A 61 -8.93 0.86 -18.04
N ILE A 62 -8.79 0.42 -16.79
CA ILE A 62 -7.71 0.81 -15.90
C ILE A 62 -6.47 -0.02 -16.24
N ASN A 63 -5.38 0.65 -16.52
CA ASN A 63 -4.10 -0.02 -16.73
C ASN A 63 -3.43 -0.27 -15.38
N PHE A 64 -3.45 -1.50 -14.93
CA PHE A 64 -2.91 -1.93 -13.62
C PHE A 64 -1.43 -2.38 -13.67
N ALA A 65 -0.73 -2.20 -14.76
CA ALA A 65 0.71 -2.51 -14.85
C ALA A 65 1.59 -1.65 -13.93
N VAL A 66 0.98 -0.81 -13.07
CA VAL A 66 1.69 0.16 -12.25
C VAL A 66 1.07 0.20 -10.87
N GLN A 67 1.74 -0.33 -9.90
CA GLN A 67 1.46 -0.17 -8.46
C GLN A 67 0.00 -0.37 -8.04
N MET A 68 -0.27 -1.56 -7.61
CA MET A 68 -1.46 -1.89 -6.83
C MET A 68 -1.13 -1.85 -5.35
N GLY A 69 -2.14 -1.63 -4.54
CA GLY A 69 -2.01 -1.66 -3.10
C GLY A 69 -3.32 -2.06 -2.44
N GLN A 70 -3.30 -2.05 -1.12
CA GLN A 70 -4.46 -2.33 -0.28
C GLN A 70 -4.74 -1.13 0.61
N ILE A 71 -5.99 -0.97 1.02
CA ILE A 71 -6.45 0.07 1.93
C ILE A 71 -7.06 -0.61 3.16
N VAL A 72 -6.58 -0.23 4.34
CA VAL A 72 -7.26 -0.46 5.61
C VAL A 72 -7.92 0.84 6.02
N PHE A 73 -9.23 0.81 6.25
CA PHE A 73 -9.96 2.00 6.64
C PHE A 73 -9.54 2.48 8.03
N LYS A 74 -9.45 3.80 8.18
CA LYS A 74 -9.01 4.46 9.41
C LYS A 74 -9.71 3.91 10.66
N GLU A 75 -11.03 3.76 10.60
CA GLU A 75 -11.83 3.31 11.73
C GLU A 75 -11.44 1.90 12.17
N SER A 76 -11.31 0.98 11.21
CA SER A 76 -10.83 -0.38 11.48
C SER A 76 -9.41 -0.39 12.05
N ALA A 77 -8.53 0.44 11.49
CA ALA A 77 -7.15 0.57 11.98
C ALA A 77 -7.07 1.07 13.43
N LEU A 78 -7.89 2.06 13.79
CA LEU A 78 -7.94 2.59 15.16
C LEU A 78 -8.48 1.57 16.18
N ASN A 79 -9.33 0.65 15.74
CA ASN A 79 -9.87 -0.44 16.55
C ASN A 79 -8.95 -1.67 16.60
N GLY A 80 -7.85 -1.69 15.84
CA GLY A 80 -6.98 -2.86 15.69
C GLY A 80 -7.62 -3.99 14.88
N GLU A 81 -8.61 -3.67 14.07
CA GLU A 81 -9.34 -4.62 13.22
C GLU A 81 -8.67 -4.75 11.86
N TRP A 82 -7.43 -5.26 11.85
CA TRP A 82 -6.60 -5.35 10.64
C TRP A 82 -7.19 -6.24 9.55
N ASN A 83 -8.02 -7.22 9.94
CA ASN A 83 -8.71 -8.15 9.06
C ASN A 83 -10.12 -7.65 8.67
N ALA A 84 -10.49 -6.42 9.04
CA ALA A 84 -11.75 -5.84 8.60
C ALA A 84 -11.79 -5.65 7.08
N PRO A 85 -12.99 -5.61 6.48
CA PRO A 85 -13.12 -5.35 5.06
C PRO A 85 -12.36 -4.09 4.65
N GLY A 86 -11.57 -4.22 3.61
CA GLY A 86 -10.81 -3.15 2.98
C GLY A 86 -11.06 -3.15 1.49
N CYS A 87 -10.23 -2.49 0.73
CA CYS A 87 -10.26 -2.57 -0.73
C CYS A 87 -8.86 -2.56 -1.32
N MET A 88 -8.75 -3.11 -2.52
CA MET A 88 -7.56 -2.91 -3.34
C MET A 88 -7.67 -1.60 -4.11
N TYR A 89 -6.54 -1.03 -4.46
CA TYR A 89 -6.49 0.13 -5.34
C TYR A 89 -5.37 0.02 -6.37
N ALA A 90 -5.52 0.74 -7.46
CA ALA A 90 -4.48 0.91 -8.47
C ALA A 90 -4.25 2.40 -8.72
N LYS A 91 -2.98 2.82 -8.79
CA LYS A 91 -2.62 4.19 -9.15
C LYS A 91 -2.86 4.39 -10.64
N THR A 92 -3.62 5.41 -10.99
CA THR A 92 -4.02 5.67 -12.36
C THR A 92 -4.49 7.10 -12.56
N ASP A 93 -4.19 7.68 -13.70
CA ASP A 93 -4.68 9.02 -14.06
C ASP A 93 -6.21 9.03 -14.37
N ARG A 94 -6.84 7.85 -14.39
CA ARG A 94 -8.28 7.68 -14.68
C ARG A 94 -9.10 7.30 -13.44
N GLY A 95 -8.51 7.39 -12.25
CA GLY A 95 -9.19 7.08 -11.01
C GLY A 95 -10.20 8.15 -10.63
N SER A 96 -11.31 7.71 -10.03
CA SER A 96 -12.31 8.61 -9.44
C SER A 96 -11.94 9.03 -8.02
N ASP A 97 -11.04 8.30 -7.40
CA ASP A 97 -10.64 8.48 -6.01
C ASP A 97 -9.22 9.05 -5.92
N LYS A 98 -8.86 9.51 -4.73
CA LYS A 98 -7.55 10.12 -4.51
C LYS A 98 -6.93 9.68 -3.19
N ILE A 99 -5.61 9.55 -3.20
CA ILE A 99 -4.80 9.72 -2.01
C ILE A 99 -4.57 11.22 -1.89
N GLU A 100 -5.04 11.82 -0.82
CA GLU A 100 -5.01 13.29 -0.67
C GLU A 100 -3.57 13.77 -0.43
N GLU A 101 -3.32 15.03 -0.73
CA GLU A 101 -2.04 15.66 -0.38
C GLU A 101 -1.90 15.84 1.13
N GLY A 102 -0.67 15.76 1.64
CA GLY A 102 -0.42 15.94 3.06
C GLY A 102 0.89 15.34 3.55
N VAL A 103 1.06 15.38 4.87
CA VAL A 103 2.18 14.71 5.53
C VAL A 103 1.83 13.27 5.77
N TYR A 104 2.69 12.38 5.32
CA TYR A 104 2.54 10.93 5.45
C TYR A 104 3.69 10.32 6.25
N ALA A 105 3.35 9.45 7.18
CA ALA A 105 4.30 8.54 7.77
C ALA A 105 4.40 7.29 6.91
N ASN A 106 5.60 6.78 6.71
CA ASN A 106 5.86 5.56 5.99
C ASN A 106 6.72 4.63 6.85
N ILE A 107 6.44 3.34 6.81
CA ILE A 107 7.34 2.30 7.28
C ILE A 107 7.65 1.35 6.12
N TYR A 108 8.91 0.97 6.00
CA TYR A 108 9.39 -0.03 5.06
C TYR A 108 9.89 -1.23 5.85
N GLU A 109 9.38 -2.41 5.53
CA GLU A 109 9.76 -3.69 6.13
C GLU A 109 10.11 -4.69 5.04
N LEU A 110 10.84 -5.75 5.41
CA LEU A 110 11.01 -6.90 4.52
C LEU A 110 9.71 -7.69 4.49
N SER A 111 9.28 -8.04 3.29
CA SER A 111 8.14 -8.93 3.10
C SER A 111 8.65 -10.30 2.72
N HIS A 112 8.25 -11.33 3.46
CA HIS A 112 8.62 -12.70 3.16
C HIS A 112 7.58 -13.41 2.30
N ASP A 113 6.32 -12.93 2.34
CA ASP A 113 5.23 -13.39 1.48
C ASP A 113 4.20 -12.25 1.30
N TYR A 114 3.53 -12.20 0.14
CA TYR A 114 2.42 -11.28 -0.14
C TYR A 114 1.24 -11.44 0.84
N PHE A 115 1.12 -12.63 1.43
CA PHE A 115 0.03 -13.00 2.33
C PHE A 115 0.51 -13.28 3.75
N ASP A 116 1.74 -12.87 4.07
CA ASP A 116 2.23 -12.89 5.44
C ASP A 116 1.26 -12.16 6.38
N ASP A 117 1.29 -12.52 7.64
CA ASP A 117 0.47 -11.90 8.67
C ASP A 117 0.73 -10.38 8.73
N ASN A 118 0.04 -9.65 7.85
CA ASN A 118 0.11 -8.19 7.74
C ASN A 118 -0.21 -7.49 9.07
N ASN A 119 -0.84 -8.19 10.03
CA ASN A 119 -1.16 -7.65 11.33
C ASN A 119 0.10 -7.14 12.04
N LEU A 120 1.19 -7.91 11.97
CA LEU A 120 2.46 -7.51 12.59
C LEU A 120 3.00 -6.19 12.01
N TYR A 121 2.88 -5.98 10.71
CA TYR A 121 3.34 -4.73 10.07
C TYR A 121 2.49 -3.54 10.46
N TYR A 122 1.17 -3.71 10.56
CA TYR A 122 0.26 -2.65 11.02
C TYR A 122 0.50 -2.32 12.49
N GLU A 123 0.70 -3.31 13.34
CA GLU A 123 1.02 -3.10 14.75
C GLU A 123 2.32 -2.32 14.92
N LYS A 124 3.38 -2.69 14.20
CA LYS A 124 4.65 -1.94 14.17
C LYS A 124 4.44 -0.50 13.71
N PHE A 125 3.67 -0.29 12.66
CA PHE A 125 3.36 1.04 12.15
C PHE A 125 2.65 1.89 13.20
N MET A 126 1.60 1.37 13.82
CA MET A 126 0.85 2.10 14.87
C MET A 126 1.68 2.35 16.13
N CYS A 127 2.55 1.42 16.52
CA CYS A 127 3.51 1.64 17.60
C CYS A 127 4.45 2.79 17.25
N ARG A 128 4.99 2.80 16.03
CA ARG A 128 5.90 3.84 15.59
C ARG A 128 5.24 5.22 15.56
N LEU A 129 3.97 5.32 15.12
CA LEU A 129 3.23 6.58 15.19
C LEU A 129 3.12 7.12 16.64
N LYS A 130 2.90 6.23 17.61
CA LYS A 130 2.84 6.63 19.03
C LYS A 130 4.20 7.12 19.54
N GLU A 131 5.27 6.42 19.20
CA GLU A 131 6.65 6.80 19.59
C GLU A 131 7.03 8.18 19.04
N GLU A 132 6.63 8.49 17.83
CA GLU A 132 6.87 9.77 17.16
C GLU A 132 5.84 10.86 17.52
N ASN A 133 4.93 10.59 18.46
CA ASN A 133 3.85 11.50 18.87
C ASN A 133 2.97 11.96 17.69
N LEU A 134 2.65 11.04 16.80
CA LEU A 134 1.82 11.26 15.61
C LEU A 134 0.43 10.66 15.78
N GLU A 135 -0.54 11.26 15.11
CA GLU A 135 -1.93 10.81 15.04
C GLU A 135 -2.30 10.44 13.61
N LEU A 136 -2.96 9.29 13.44
CA LEU A 136 -3.50 8.84 12.17
C LEU A 136 -4.65 9.75 11.71
N CYS A 137 -4.55 10.34 10.52
CA CYS A 137 -5.55 11.26 9.97
C CYS A 137 -6.47 10.64 8.93
N GLY A 138 -6.09 9.53 8.31
CA GLY A 138 -6.85 8.89 7.24
C GLY A 138 -6.61 7.39 7.18
N ASN A 139 -6.92 6.80 6.04
CA ASN A 139 -6.73 5.38 5.79
C ASN A 139 -5.26 5.00 5.77
N ILE A 140 -4.99 3.74 6.08
CA ILE A 140 -3.67 3.13 5.91
C ILE A 140 -3.61 2.47 4.55
N TYR A 141 -2.52 2.69 3.84
CA TYR A 141 -2.22 2.13 2.54
C TYR A 141 -1.05 1.16 2.66
N ILE A 142 -1.12 0.05 1.94
CA ILE A 142 -0.03 -0.92 1.83
C ILE A 142 0.33 -1.11 0.37
N GLU A 143 1.60 -1.07 0.05
CA GLU A 143 2.17 -1.28 -1.28
C GLU A 143 3.35 -2.26 -1.19
N TYR A 144 3.63 -2.91 -2.29
CA TYR A 144 4.78 -3.81 -2.44
C TYR A 144 5.70 -3.27 -3.53
N PRO A 145 6.56 -2.28 -3.19
CA PRO A 145 7.40 -1.61 -4.18
C PRO A 145 8.49 -2.51 -4.79
N LEU A 146 8.89 -3.54 -4.06
CA LEU A 146 9.75 -4.61 -4.56
C LEU A 146 9.10 -5.95 -4.19
N ASP A 147 8.66 -6.66 -5.20
CA ASP A 147 7.95 -7.91 -5.12
C ASP A 147 8.61 -8.97 -6.03
N GLU A 148 8.02 -10.13 -6.10
CA GLU A 148 8.46 -11.26 -6.94
C GLU A 148 8.53 -10.94 -8.44
N LEU A 149 7.82 -9.91 -8.91
CA LEU A 149 7.86 -9.48 -10.31
C LEU A 149 9.03 -8.52 -10.60
N SER A 150 9.53 -7.88 -9.55
CA SER A 150 10.54 -6.82 -9.65
C SER A 150 11.92 -7.21 -9.10
N GLU A 151 11.98 -8.17 -8.17
CA GLU A 151 13.18 -8.62 -7.50
C GLU A 151 13.16 -10.14 -7.30
N ASN A 152 14.14 -10.81 -7.86
CA ASN A 152 14.24 -12.28 -7.80
C ASN A 152 14.66 -12.82 -6.43
N ASN A 153 15.24 -11.99 -5.57
CA ASN A 153 15.65 -12.40 -4.24
C ASN A 153 14.54 -12.09 -3.22
N PRO A 154 13.84 -13.11 -2.67
CA PRO A 154 12.78 -12.90 -1.70
C PRO A 154 13.22 -12.12 -0.45
N GLU A 155 14.49 -12.23 -0.06
CA GLU A 155 15.04 -11.49 1.09
C GLU A 155 15.11 -9.98 0.87
N LYS A 156 14.81 -9.51 -0.34
CA LYS A 156 14.79 -8.09 -0.72
C LYS A 156 13.39 -7.58 -1.06
N HIS A 157 12.37 -8.43 -0.94
CA HIS A 157 11.01 -7.97 -1.13
C HIS A 157 10.66 -6.94 -0.04
N LEU A 158 10.06 -5.85 -0.46
CA LEU A 158 9.68 -4.74 0.43
C LEU A 158 8.17 -4.59 0.49
N VAL A 159 7.68 -4.43 1.71
CA VAL A 159 6.36 -3.86 1.97
C VAL A 159 6.52 -2.42 2.44
N LYS A 160 5.69 -1.53 1.91
CA LYS A 160 5.56 -0.14 2.33
C LYS A 160 4.17 0.05 2.91
N ILE A 161 4.10 0.47 4.18
CA ILE A 161 2.86 0.90 4.82
C ILE A 161 2.94 2.40 5.01
N PHE A 162 1.90 3.12 4.64
CA PHE A 162 1.87 4.56 4.81
C PHE A 162 0.47 5.08 5.10
N ALA A 163 0.41 6.19 5.80
CA ALA A 163 -0.84 6.87 6.12
C ALA A 163 -0.63 8.36 6.35
N PRO A 164 -1.68 9.19 6.10
CA PRO A 164 -1.63 10.60 6.45
C PRO A 164 -1.63 10.76 7.97
N VAL A 165 -0.79 11.66 8.45
CA VAL A 165 -0.58 11.89 9.89
C VAL A 165 -0.51 13.37 10.21
N ARG A 166 -0.73 13.69 11.49
CA ARG A 166 -0.45 15.00 12.06
C ARG A 166 0.23 14.87 13.42
N GLN A 167 0.87 15.93 13.87
CA GLN A 167 1.39 16.03 15.23
C GLN A 167 0.21 15.97 16.23
N ARG A 168 0.36 15.25 17.33
CA ARG A 168 -0.60 15.25 18.45
C ARG A 168 -0.53 16.54 19.25
#